data_6377c5d324aa4033341492807a8d7442
#
_entry.id   6377c5d324aa4033341492807a8d7442
#
_cell.length_a   1.000
_cell.length_b   1.000
_cell.length_c   1.000
_cell.angle_alpha   90.00
_cell.angle_beta   90.00
_cell.angle_gamma   90.00
#
_symmetry.space_group_name_H-M   'P 1'
#
loop_
_entity.id
_entity.type
_entity.pdbx_description
1 polymer ?
#
loop_
_entity_poly.entity_id
_entity_poly.type
_entity_poly.pdbx_seq_one_letter_code
_entity_poly.pdbx_strand_id
1 'polypeptide(L)'
;MRAPNTIDFWRGIALMEILVNHMPGNSLSRFTHRQYGWSDAAEVLIFLAGMVFAMRCGKQSESGEWRRVLNIYIWHVAFSLILIGVYYVAHLNGQPGILADNRTAALNGDILAGVLLLSHHLRYFDILPLYIVLFATGPLIAWLARRSLTGLVCTSLSLYVATRIWGFGLPTWPGAGVWYFNPFAWQALFVIGYVCGARREALARIMQSRALLVAASIVLMVAFVAMLAGVPNEKVHARTAIELMLWDKSSLGPARILHFLALALVVARFGRFILPFFPLCWTYGSMLGRYAMPTFCLGAMFSALGQVAHGAGLRGIAFDSLHFVVSAIVLLLTAAFLRARRHRAHASLLMRQEGLFKAF
;
A
#
# COMPACT_ATOMS: atom_id res chain seq x y z
N MET A 1 16.61 -12.49 16.53
CA MET A 1 16.03 -11.41 15.69
C MET A 1 15.72 -11.95 14.30
N ARG A 2 14.54 -11.63 13.72
CA ARG A 2 14.33 -11.88 12.29
C ARG A 2 15.20 -10.91 11.50
N ALA A 3 16.07 -11.43 10.64
CA ALA A 3 16.93 -10.64 9.77
C ALA A 3 16.11 -9.71 8.85
N PRO A 4 16.69 -8.64 8.30
CA PRO A 4 16.11 -7.90 7.19
C PRO A 4 15.74 -8.85 6.06
N ASN A 5 14.61 -8.60 5.38
CA ASN A 5 14.16 -9.43 4.28
C ASN A 5 13.58 -8.58 3.15
N THR A 6 13.61 -9.14 1.95
CA THR A 6 13.21 -8.47 0.71
C THR A 6 11.75 -7.95 0.75
N ILE A 7 10.82 -8.69 1.34
CA ILE A 7 9.41 -8.29 1.43
C ILE A 7 9.26 -7.04 2.30
N ASP A 8 9.86 -7.04 3.49
CA ASP A 8 9.81 -5.89 4.40
C ASP A 8 10.52 -4.69 3.76
N PHE A 9 11.64 -4.90 3.05
CA PHE A 9 12.36 -3.83 2.35
C PHE A 9 11.49 -3.14 1.31
N TRP A 10 10.92 -3.88 0.35
CA TRP A 10 10.10 -3.29 -0.70
C TRP A 10 8.82 -2.65 -0.18
N ARG A 11 8.25 -3.20 0.90
CA ARG A 11 7.15 -2.55 1.60
C ARG A 11 7.58 -1.22 2.21
N GLY A 12 8.77 -1.14 2.81
CA GLY A 12 9.32 0.10 3.36
C GLY A 12 9.56 1.15 2.28
N ILE A 13 10.14 0.76 1.13
CA ILE A 13 10.32 1.67 -0.01
C ILE A 13 8.97 2.20 -0.52
N ALA A 14 7.97 1.32 -0.70
CA ALA A 14 6.64 1.73 -1.12
C ALA A 14 6.00 2.73 -0.14
N LEU A 15 6.21 2.56 1.15
CA LEU A 15 5.71 3.49 2.18
C LEU A 15 6.40 4.86 2.11
N MET A 16 7.69 4.91 1.79
CA MET A 16 8.41 6.18 1.59
C MET A 16 7.97 6.88 0.30
N GLU A 17 7.67 6.13 -0.76
CA GLU A 17 7.07 6.71 -1.96
C GLU A 17 5.67 7.28 -1.72
N ILE A 18 4.86 6.61 -0.89
CA ILE A 18 3.54 7.11 -0.48
C ILE A 18 3.69 8.45 0.25
N LEU A 19 4.63 8.55 1.20
CA LEU A 19 4.90 9.81 1.92
C LEU A 19 5.15 10.97 0.95
N VAL A 20 5.93 10.75 -0.11
CA VAL A 20 6.24 11.77 -1.12
C VAL A 20 5.05 12.05 -2.03
N ASN A 21 4.41 11.00 -2.56
CA ASN A 21 3.38 11.11 -3.59
C ASN A 21 2.02 11.58 -3.04
N HIS A 22 1.78 11.46 -1.74
CA HIS A 22 0.59 11.98 -1.07
C HIS A 22 0.66 13.48 -0.75
N MET A 23 1.72 14.15 -1.14
CA MET A 23 1.87 15.60 -1.04
C MET A 23 1.89 16.21 -2.46
N PRO A 24 0.73 16.65 -3.00
CA PRO A 24 0.62 17.20 -4.35
C PRO A 24 1.58 18.36 -4.57
N GLY A 25 2.29 18.35 -5.69
CA GLY A 25 3.30 19.36 -5.99
C GLY A 25 4.66 19.17 -5.33
N ASN A 26 4.85 18.08 -4.58
CA ASN A 26 6.14 17.72 -3.99
C ASN A 26 7.20 17.52 -5.09
N SER A 27 8.31 18.28 -4.99
CA SER A 27 9.41 18.24 -5.95
C SER A 27 10.11 16.88 -6.02
N LEU A 28 10.08 16.09 -4.92
CA LEU A 28 10.69 14.77 -4.86
C LEU A 28 9.85 13.71 -5.58
N SER A 29 8.58 13.99 -5.90
CA SER A 29 7.71 13.04 -6.60
C SER A 29 8.29 12.60 -7.96
N ARG A 30 9.13 13.45 -8.58
CA ARG A 30 9.84 13.15 -9.84
C ARG A 30 10.81 11.97 -9.74
N PHE A 31 11.23 11.60 -8.54
CA PHE A 31 12.15 10.49 -8.29
C PHE A 31 11.44 9.18 -7.93
N THR A 32 10.12 9.18 -7.83
CA THR A 32 9.35 7.97 -7.55
C THR A 32 9.04 7.20 -8.83
N HIS A 33 8.93 5.86 -8.73
CA HIS A 33 8.72 5.02 -9.92
C HIS A 33 7.40 5.31 -10.66
N ARG A 34 6.43 5.92 -9.97
CA ARG A 34 5.18 6.39 -10.56
C ARG A 34 5.38 7.36 -11.75
N GLN A 35 6.51 8.07 -11.82
CA GLN A 35 6.78 9.00 -12.91
C GLN A 35 7.28 8.30 -14.18
N TYR A 36 7.69 7.04 -14.06
CA TYR A 36 8.37 6.29 -15.12
C TYR A 36 7.56 5.11 -15.64
N GLY A 37 6.31 4.97 -15.19
CA GLY A 37 5.43 3.89 -15.63
C GLY A 37 4.02 3.98 -15.06
N TRP A 38 3.24 2.93 -15.30
CA TRP A 38 1.80 2.91 -15.00
C TRP A 38 1.42 2.39 -13.63
N SER A 39 2.34 1.80 -12.87
CA SER A 39 2.09 1.32 -11.50
C SER A 39 2.70 2.25 -10.46
N ASP A 40 2.28 2.12 -9.21
CA ASP A 40 2.83 2.87 -8.08
C ASP A 40 2.94 2.01 -6.80
N ALA A 41 3.17 2.64 -5.66
CA ALA A 41 3.36 1.97 -4.38
C ALA A 41 2.14 1.13 -3.94
N ALA A 42 0.93 1.43 -4.40
CA ALA A 42 -0.26 0.68 -4.00
C ALA A 42 -0.23 -0.75 -4.53
N GLU A 43 0.17 -0.95 -5.79
CA GLU A 43 0.34 -2.27 -6.38
C GLU A 43 1.37 -3.10 -5.60
N VAL A 44 2.50 -2.49 -5.23
CA VAL A 44 3.53 -3.14 -4.42
C VAL A 44 2.96 -3.62 -3.09
N LEU A 45 2.23 -2.74 -2.39
CA LEU A 45 1.69 -3.05 -1.07
C LEU A 45 0.64 -4.16 -1.11
N ILE A 46 -0.32 -4.12 -2.05
CA ILE A 46 -1.38 -5.13 -2.16
C ILE A 46 -0.83 -6.49 -2.60
N PHE A 47 0.07 -6.52 -3.59
CA PHE A 47 0.74 -7.75 -4.02
C PHE A 47 1.53 -8.40 -2.87
N LEU A 48 2.36 -7.62 -2.15
CA LEU A 48 3.12 -8.13 -1.02
C LEU A 48 2.23 -8.55 0.15
N ALA A 49 1.05 -7.93 0.31
CA ALA A 49 0.07 -8.37 1.30
C ALA A 49 -0.47 -9.76 0.99
N GLY A 50 -0.85 -10.03 -0.27
CA GLY A 50 -1.28 -11.34 -0.73
C GLY A 50 -0.19 -12.40 -0.58
N MET A 51 1.05 -12.07 -0.97
CA MET A 51 2.20 -12.97 -0.82
C MET A 51 2.44 -13.36 0.65
N VAL A 52 2.46 -12.38 1.55
CA VAL A 52 2.66 -12.63 2.99
C VAL A 52 1.48 -13.39 3.59
N PHE A 53 0.26 -13.12 3.13
CA PHE A 53 -0.92 -13.86 3.56
C PHE A 53 -0.79 -15.34 3.22
N ALA A 54 -0.42 -15.70 1.98
CA ALA A 54 -0.17 -17.09 1.59
C ALA A 54 0.92 -17.78 2.44
N MET A 55 2.03 -17.07 2.71
CA MET A 55 3.14 -17.60 3.50
C MET A 55 2.78 -17.87 4.98
N ARG A 56 1.72 -17.23 5.47
CA ARG A 56 1.19 -17.41 6.83
C ARG A 56 0.00 -18.36 6.88
N CYS A 57 -0.66 -18.59 5.76
CA CYS A 57 -1.82 -19.46 5.64
C CYS A 57 -1.48 -20.87 6.16
N GLY A 58 -2.30 -21.41 7.05
CA GLY A 58 -2.06 -22.68 7.73
C GLY A 58 -1.14 -22.64 8.95
N LYS A 59 -0.46 -21.50 9.21
CA LYS A 59 0.38 -21.30 10.41
C LYS A 59 -0.29 -20.42 11.48
N GLN A 60 -1.30 -19.67 11.10
CA GLN A 60 -2.10 -18.82 12.00
C GLN A 60 -3.50 -19.39 12.18
N SER A 61 -4.06 -19.23 13.38
CA SER A 61 -5.46 -19.55 13.66
C SER A 61 -6.37 -18.51 13.00
N GLU A 62 -7.63 -18.89 12.73
CA GLU A 62 -8.62 -17.93 12.20
C GLU A 62 -8.83 -16.72 13.10
N SER A 63 -8.75 -16.90 14.42
CA SER A 63 -8.79 -15.80 15.38
C SER A 63 -7.64 -14.81 15.21
N GLY A 64 -6.47 -15.24 14.73
CA GLY A 64 -5.34 -14.39 14.43
C GLY A 64 -5.56 -13.49 13.23
N GLU A 65 -6.25 -13.97 12.20
CA GLU A 65 -6.60 -13.16 11.02
C GLU A 65 -7.67 -12.10 11.38
N TRP A 66 -8.71 -12.45 12.14
CA TRP A 66 -9.72 -11.47 12.58
C TRP A 66 -9.13 -10.40 13.50
N ARG A 67 -8.19 -10.74 14.37
CA ARG A 67 -7.44 -9.74 15.17
C ARG A 67 -6.65 -8.78 14.27
N ARG A 68 -6.13 -9.27 13.15
CA ARG A 68 -5.44 -8.43 12.17
C ARG A 68 -6.40 -7.47 11.50
N VAL A 69 -7.56 -7.94 11.04
CA VAL A 69 -8.63 -7.10 10.46
C VAL A 69 -9.04 -6.02 11.44
N LEU A 70 -9.36 -6.40 12.68
CA LEU A 70 -9.73 -5.46 13.75
C LEU A 70 -8.63 -4.44 14.03
N ASN A 71 -7.37 -4.86 14.05
CA ASN A 71 -6.24 -3.94 14.26
C ASN A 71 -6.13 -2.91 13.12
N ILE A 72 -6.30 -3.33 11.86
CA ILE A 72 -6.29 -2.40 10.72
C ILE A 72 -7.47 -1.44 10.82
N TYR A 73 -8.66 -1.92 11.20
CA TYR A 73 -9.84 -1.10 11.40
C TYR A 73 -9.64 -0.04 12.49
N ILE A 74 -9.07 -0.42 13.63
CA ILE A 74 -8.74 0.53 14.72
C ILE A 74 -7.77 1.62 14.21
N TRP A 75 -6.73 1.24 13.49
CA TRP A 75 -5.79 2.19 12.89
C TRP A 75 -6.50 3.10 11.88
N HIS A 76 -7.36 2.56 11.03
CA HIS A 76 -8.14 3.33 10.07
C HIS A 76 -8.98 4.39 10.77
N VAL A 77 -9.80 4.00 11.74
CA VAL A 77 -10.67 4.93 12.47
C VAL A 77 -9.85 5.98 13.21
N ALA A 78 -8.87 5.57 14.02
CA ALA A 78 -8.07 6.48 14.83
C ALA A 78 -7.35 7.53 13.97
N PHE A 79 -6.69 7.11 12.89
CA PHE A 79 -5.96 8.04 12.03
C PHE A 79 -6.86 8.85 11.10
N SER A 80 -8.00 8.32 10.68
CA SER A 80 -9.00 9.13 9.97
C SER A 80 -9.50 10.29 10.84
N LEU A 81 -9.78 10.04 12.12
CA LEU A 81 -10.19 11.10 13.06
C LEU A 81 -9.09 12.15 13.27
N ILE A 82 -7.83 11.71 13.40
CA ILE A 82 -6.69 12.64 13.51
C ILE A 82 -6.54 13.49 12.24
N LEU A 83 -6.63 12.88 11.06
CA LEU A 83 -6.52 13.59 9.78
C LEU A 83 -7.68 14.57 9.57
N ILE A 84 -8.91 14.18 9.93
CA ILE A 84 -10.06 15.10 9.93
C ILE A 84 -9.76 16.32 10.82
N GLY A 85 -9.21 16.10 12.02
CA GLY A 85 -8.80 17.18 12.92
C GLY A 85 -7.74 18.11 12.30
N VAL A 86 -6.70 17.54 11.68
CA VAL A 86 -5.65 18.32 10.99
C VAL A 86 -6.24 19.18 9.88
N TYR A 87 -7.08 18.61 9.02
CA TYR A 87 -7.72 19.35 7.93
C TYR A 87 -8.72 20.39 8.42
N TYR A 88 -9.48 20.07 9.47
CA TYR A 88 -10.40 21.03 10.07
C TYR A 88 -9.68 22.26 10.65
N VAL A 89 -8.58 22.05 11.38
CA VAL A 89 -7.74 23.15 11.89
C VAL A 89 -7.15 23.97 10.74
N ALA A 90 -6.68 23.32 9.66
CA ALA A 90 -6.17 24.02 8.49
C ALA A 90 -7.27 24.87 7.81
N HIS A 91 -8.50 24.36 7.72
CA HIS A 91 -9.66 25.09 7.19
C HIS A 91 -9.99 26.33 8.03
N LEU A 92 -10.01 26.20 9.35
CA LEU A 92 -10.24 27.33 10.27
C LEU A 92 -9.17 28.43 10.13
N ASN A 93 -7.96 28.09 9.71
CA ASN A 93 -6.86 29.02 9.45
C ASN A 93 -6.83 29.53 8.00
N GLY A 94 -7.94 29.45 7.28
CA GLY A 94 -8.09 30.08 5.96
C GLY A 94 -7.40 29.33 4.82
N GLN A 95 -7.17 28.02 4.96
CA GLN A 95 -6.54 27.18 3.92
C GLN A 95 -7.54 26.21 3.26
N PRO A 96 -8.54 26.71 2.51
CA PRO A 96 -9.60 25.89 1.94
C PRO A 96 -9.11 24.94 0.83
N GLY A 97 -8.01 25.26 0.13
CA GLY A 97 -7.51 24.48 -1.00
C GLY A 97 -6.90 23.12 -0.63
N ILE A 98 -6.69 22.85 0.66
CA ILE A 98 -6.18 21.57 1.14
C ILE A 98 -7.29 20.52 1.19
N LEU A 99 -8.50 20.99 1.44
CA LEU A 99 -9.73 20.22 1.39
C LEU A 99 -10.34 20.35 -0.02
N ALA A 100 -9.71 19.77 -1.02
CA ALA A 100 -10.29 19.71 -2.37
C ALA A 100 -11.66 18.98 -2.39
N ASP A 101 -12.03 18.37 -1.27
CA ASP A 101 -13.33 17.83 -0.97
C ASP A 101 -13.96 18.67 0.17
N ASN A 102 -14.74 19.71 -0.18
CA ASN A 102 -15.47 20.55 0.76
C ASN A 102 -16.35 19.78 1.77
N ARG A 103 -16.47 18.46 1.59
CA ARG A 103 -17.27 17.55 2.42
C ARG A 103 -16.59 17.18 3.73
N THR A 104 -15.24 17.21 3.80
CA THR A 104 -14.49 16.95 5.03
C THR A 104 -14.34 18.18 5.93
N ALA A 105 -14.61 19.39 5.42
CA ALA A 105 -14.54 20.63 6.19
C ALA A 105 -15.66 20.75 7.25
N ALA A 106 -16.78 20.07 7.05
CA ALA A 106 -17.86 20.01 8.03
C ALA A 106 -17.71 18.72 8.85
N LEU A 107 -17.19 18.84 10.07
CA LEU A 107 -17.32 17.81 11.10
C LEU A 107 -18.80 17.58 11.39
N ASN A 108 -19.42 16.65 10.68
CA ASN A 108 -20.81 16.27 10.93
C ASN A 108 -20.90 14.76 11.25
N GLY A 109 -22.02 14.35 11.83
CA GLY A 109 -22.25 12.95 12.21
C GLY A 109 -22.17 11.99 11.04
N ASP A 110 -22.53 12.41 9.84
CA ASP A 110 -22.51 11.59 8.63
C ASP A 110 -21.08 11.21 8.20
N ILE A 111 -20.13 12.15 8.29
CA ILE A 111 -18.71 11.87 7.99
C ILE A 111 -18.15 10.87 8.99
N LEU A 112 -18.43 11.08 10.30
CA LEU A 112 -17.98 10.15 11.34
C LEU A 112 -18.59 8.76 11.14
N ALA A 113 -19.88 8.68 10.88
CA ALA A 113 -20.55 7.40 10.57
C ALA A 113 -19.97 6.76 9.29
N GLY A 114 -19.71 7.55 8.24
CA GLY A 114 -19.09 7.09 7.01
C GLY A 114 -17.69 6.51 7.23
N VAL A 115 -16.86 7.12 8.08
CA VAL A 115 -15.54 6.57 8.46
C VAL A 115 -15.71 5.23 9.19
N LEU A 116 -16.63 5.15 10.15
CA LEU A 116 -16.89 3.91 10.90
C LEU A 116 -17.44 2.79 9.99
N LEU A 117 -18.27 3.12 9.02
CA LEU A 117 -18.85 2.19 8.04
C LEU A 117 -17.92 1.90 6.85
N LEU A 118 -16.71 2.44 6.84
CA LEU A 118 -15.75 2.34 5.74
C LEU A 118 -16.30 2.89 4.40
N SER A 119 -17.30 3.73 4.43
CA SER A 119 -17.93 4.33 3.24
C SER A 119 -17.44 5.75 2.95
N HIS A 120 -16.85 6.44 3.95
CA HIS A 120 -16.18 7.72 3.76
C HIS A 120 -14.67 7.54 3.83
N HIS A 121 -14.01 7.88 2.72
CA HIS A 121 -12.55 7.78 2.61
C HIS A 121 -11.94 9.17 2.55
N LEU A 122 -10.99 9.42 3.45
CA LEU A 122 -10.14 10.59 3.33
C LEU A 122 -9.15 10.39 2.17
N ARG A 123 -8.95 11.43 1.40
CA ARG A 123 -8.02 11.42 0.27
C ARG A 123 -6.65 10.88 0.71
N TYR A 124 -6.10 9.94 -0.04
CA TYR A 124 -4.83 9.25 0.23
C TYR A 124 -4.82 8.30 1.43
N PHE A 125 -5.97 8.07 2.11
CA PHE A 125 -6.07 7.13 3.22
C PHE A 125 -7.02 5.95 2.94
N ASP A 126 -7.48 5.85 1.72
CA ASP A 126 -8.45 4.92 1.18
C ASP A 126 -7.93 3.48 0.98
N ILE A 127 -6.61 3.27 1.09
CA ILE A 127 -6.02 1.94 0.99
C ILE A 127 -6.31 1.06 2.23
N LEU A 128 -6.53 1.63 3.42
CA LEU A 128 -6.82 0.84 4.62
C LEU A 128 -8.19 0.15 4.58
N PRO A 129 -9.29 0.79 4.15
CA PRO A 129 -10.55 0.11 3.84
C PRO A 129 -10.37 -1.06 2.88
N LEU A 130 -9.60 -0.90 1.80
CA LEU A 130 -9.27 -1.98 0.89
C LEU A 130 -8.58 -3.15 1.61
N TYR A 131 -7.58 -2.87 2.46
CA TYR A 131 -6.92 -3.91 3.26
C TYR A 131 -7.88 -4.66 4.18
N ILE A 132 -8.81 -3.94 4.82
CA ILE A 132 -9.81 -4.53 5.70
C ILE A 132 -10.64 -5.56 4.92
N VAL A 133 -11.17 -5.18 3.74
CA VAL A 133 -11.96 -6.08 2.89
C VAL A 133 -11.12 -7.28 2.41
N LEU A 134 -9.90 -7.05 1.92
CA LEU A 134 -9.04 -8.12 1.41
C LEU A 134 -8.64 -9.14 2.50
N PHE A 135 -8.38 -8.68 3.73
CA PHE A 135 -8.08 -9.60 4.83
C PHE A 135 -9.33 -10.24 5.43
N ALA A 136 -10.47 -9.55 5.43
CA ALA A 136 -11.75 -10.15 5.84
C ALA A 136 -12.19 -11.28 4.90
N THR A 137 -11.92 -11.16 3.59
CA THR A 137 -12.12 -12.24 2.61
C THR A 137 -11.03 -13.31 2.62
N GLY A 138 -9.96 -13.10 3.40
CA GLY A 138 -8.81 -14.01 3.51
C GLY A 138 -9.17 -15.48 3.80
N PRO A 139 -10.06 -15.79 4.77
CA PRO A 139 -10.50 -17.17 5.03
C PRO A 139 -11.13 -17.84 3.81
N LEU A 140 -11.95 -17.12 3.04
CA LEU A 140 -12.54 -17.61 1.79
C LEU A 140 -11.47 -17.88 0.73
N ILE A 141 -10.52 -16.95 0.55
CA ILE A 141 -9.38 -17.11 -0.37
C ILE A 141 -8.57 -18.35 0.02
N ALA A 142 -8.28 -18.52 1.30
CA ALA A 142 -7.53 -19.67 1.80
C ALA A 142 -8.30 -20.98 1.62
N TRP A 143 -9.60 -20.97 1.82
CA TRP A 143 -10.48 -22.15 1.62
C TRP A 143 -10.50 -22.56 0.14
N LEU A 144 -10.72 -21.61 -0.78
CA LEU A 144 -10.68 -21.86 -2.22
C LEU A 144 -9.30 -22.38 -2.65
N ALA A 145 -8.24 -21.77 -2.19
CA ALA A 145 -6.86 -22.18 -2.52
C ALA A 145 -6.53 -23.60 -2.07
N ARG A 146 -7.04 -24.02 -0.89
CA ARG A 146 -6.89 -25.41 -0.41
C ARG A 146 -7.67 -26.41 -1.26
N ARG A 147 -8.81 -26.02 -1.83
CA ARG A 147 -9.61 -26.86 -2.73
C ARG A 147 -8.97 -26.94 -4.13
N SER A 148 -8.67 -25.78 -4.69
CA SER A 148 -8.05 -25.66 -6.01
C SER A 148 -7.43 -24.28 -6.20
N LEU A 149 -6.11 -24.22 -6.36
CA LEU A 149 -5.42 -22.96 -6.66
C LEU A 149 -5.86 -22.41 -8.04
N THR A 150 -6.08 -23.27 -9.01
CA THR A 150 -6.62 -22.89 -10.32
C THR A 150 -8.04 -22.35 -10.17
N GLY A 151 -8.90 -22.99 -9.37
CA GLY A 151 -10.24 -22.50 -9.08
C GLY A 151 -10.23 -21.11 -8.44
N LEU A 152 -9.33 -20.86 -7.49
CA LEU A 152 -9.15 -19.53 -6.91
C LEU A 152 -8.77 -18.49 -7.97
N VAL A 153 -7.80 -18.81 -8.85
CA VAL A 153 -7.38 -17.90 -9.92
C VAL A 153 -8.52 -17.63 -10.90
N CYS A 154 -9.24 -18.66 -11.33
CA CYS A 154 -10.38 -18.50 -12.23
C CYS A 154 -11.49 -17.63 -11.61
N THR A 155 -11.86 -17.89 -10.35
CA THR A 155 -12.87 -17.09 -9.63
C THR A 155 -12.43 -15.64 -9.48
N SER A 156 -11.18 -15.40 -9.09
CA SER A 156 -10.62 -14.07 -8.95
C SER A 156 -10.59 -13.30 -10.28
N LEU A 157 -10.16 -13.97 -11.36
CA LEU A 157 -10.11 -13.36 -12.68
C LEU A 157 -11.51 -13.08 -13.23
N SER A 158 -12.47 -14.00 -13.05
CA SER A 158 -13.87 -13.79 -13.44
C SER A 158 -14.47 -12.59 -12.73
N LEU A 159 -14.23 -12.46 -11.42
CA LEU A 159 -14.70 -11.31 -10.64
C LEU A 159 -14.04 -10.00 -11.13
N TYR A 160 -12.74 -10.03 -11.41
CA TYR A 160 -12.02 -8.89 -11.97
C TYR A 160 -12.60 -8.45 -13.32
N VAL A 161 -12.77 -9.40 -14.26
CA VAL A 161 -13.33 -9.12 -15.58
C VAL A 161 -14.77 -8.62 -15.47
N ALA A 162 -15.60 -9.25 -14.64
CA ALA A 162 -16.96 -8.82 -14.37
C ALA A 162 -17.01 -7.37 -13.86
N THR A 163 -16.15 -7.04 -12.90
CA THR A 163 -16.02 -5.66 -12.37
C THR A 163 -15.65 -4.67 -13.47
N ARG A 164 -14.75 -5.06 -14.37
CA ARG A 164 -14.31 -4.20 -15.50
C ARG A 164 -15.41 -3.99 -16.54
N ILE A 165 -16.24 -5.01 -16.80
CA ILE A 165 -17.32 -4.94 -17.80
C ILE A 165 -18.52 -4.17 -17.26
N TRP A 166 -18.98 -4.48 -16.05
CA TRP A 166 -20.21 -3.92 -15.48
C TRP A 166 -19.99 -2.72 -14.57
N GLY A 167 -18.75 -2.37 -14.22
CA GLY A 167 -18.42 -1.16 -13.47
C GLY A 167 -18.94 -1.13 -12.03
N PHE A 168 -19.30 -2.30 -11.42
CA PHE A 168 -19.78 -2.31 -10.06
C PHE A 168 -18.67 -2.07 -9.04
N GLY A 169 -19.03 -1.46 -7.91
CA GLY A 169 -18.13 -1.13 -6.81
C GLY A 169 -18.89 -0.92 -5.51
N LEU A 170 -18.17 -0.77 -4.41
CA LEU A 170 -18.80 -0.41 -3.13
C LEU A 170 -19.16 1.08 -3.14
N PRO A 171 -20.36 1.45 -2.66
CA PRO A 171 -20.77 2.85 -2.64
C PRO A 171 -20.00 3.65 -1.59
N THR A 172 -19.81 4.95 -1.84
CA THR A 172 -19.36 5.93 -0.85
C THR A 172 -20.54 6.63 -0.19
N TRP A 173 -20.41 7.01 1.08
CA TRP A 173 -21.38 7.79 1.83
C TRP A 173 -20.64 8.61 2.91
N PRO A 174 -21.05 9.87 3.19
CA PRO A 174 -22.21 10.60 2.65
C PRO A 174 -22.02 11.14 1.23
N GLY A 175 -20.84 11.04 0.66
CA GLY A 175 -20.60 11.43 -0.73
C GLY A 175 -21.12 10.39 -1.72
N ALA A 176 -21.78 10.85 -2.80
CA ALA A 176 -22.16 9.97 -3.90
C ALA A 176 -20.92 9.48 -4.67
N GLY A 177 -20.88 8.21 -5.03
CA GLY A 177 -19.80 7.61 -5.81
C GLY A 177 -19.53 6.16 -5.42
N VAL A 178 -18.37 5.67 -5.84
CA VAL A 178 -17.85 4.34 -5.49
C VAL A 178 -16.46 4.48 -4.86
N TRP A 179 -16.04 3.47 -4.14
CA TRP A 179 -14.71 3.42 -3.53
C TRP A 179 -13.62 3.65 -4.58
N TYR A 180 -12.67 4.52 -4.26
CA TYR A 180 -11.53 4.77 -5.14
C TYR A 180 -10.74 3.49 -5.42
N PHE A 181 -10.37 2.73 -4.41
CA PHE A 181 -9.82 1.39 -4.59
C PHE A 181 -10.95 0.36 -4.60
N ASN A 182 -11.42 -0.02 -5.79
CA ASN A 182 -12.48 -1.01 -5.95
C ASN A 182 -12.01 -2.40 -5.49
N PRO A 183 -12.51 -2.95 -4.37
CA PRO A 183 -12.00 -4.20 -3.82
C PRO A 183 -12.25 -5.40 -4.72
N PHE A 184 -13.29 -5.36 -5.56
CA PHE A 184 -13.61 -6.43 -6.51
C PHE A 184 -12.58 -6.50 -7.66
N ALA A 185 -11.93 -5.41 -8.00
CA ALA A 185 -10.84 -5.39 -8.96
C ALA A 185 -9.49 -5.66 -8.26
N TRP A 186 -9.20 -4.96 -7.16
CA TRP A 186 -7.91 -5.03 -6.48
C TRP A 186 -7.61 -6.38 -5.82
N GLN A 187 -8.65 -7.19 -5.54
CA GLN A 187 -8.47 -8.57 -5.07
C GLN A 187 -7.67 -9.42 -6.07
N ALA A 188 -7.74 -9.12 -7.38
CA ALA A 188 -6.98 -9.87 -8.39
C ALA A 188 -5.47 -9.77 -8.12
N LEU A 189 -4.96 -8.58 -7.82
CA LEU A 189 -3.54 -8.39 -7.51
C LEU A 189 -3.15 -9.04 -6.18
N PHE A 190 -4.03 -9.01 -5.18
CA PHE A 190 -3.85 -9.73 -3.92
C PHE A 190 -3.77 -11.25 -4.15
N VAL A 191 -4.65 -11.82 -4.99
CA VAL A 191 -4.64 -13.25 -5.34
C VAL A 191 -3.41 -13.61 -6.17
N ILE A 192 -2.97 -12.77 -7.11
CA ILE A 192 -1.69 -12.96 -7.82
C ILE A 192 -0.53 -13.03 -6.80
N GLY A 193 -0.49 -12.09 -5.86
CA GLY A 193 0.48 -12.12 -4.75
C GLY A 193 0.38 -13.40 -3.92
N TYR A 194 -0.84 -13.84 -3.60
CA TYR A 194 -1.09 -15.10 -2.90
C TYR A 194 -0.49 -16.31 -3.64
N VAL A 195 -0.77 -16.42 -4.94
CA VAL A 195 -0.23 -17.51 -5.79
C VAL A 195 1.30 -17.49 -5.79
N CYS A 196 1.90 -16.29 -5.93
CA CYS A 196 3.35 -16.12 -5.88
C CYS A 196 3.93 -16.56 -4.52
N GLY A 197 3.27 -16.25 -3.42
CA GLY A 197 3.65 -16.67 -2.07
C GLY A 197 3.51 -18.17 -1.84
N ALA A 198 2.43 -18.78 -2.36
CA ALA A 198 2.13 -20.20 -2.24
C ALA A 198 3.05 -21.08 -3.14
N ARG A 199 3.45 -20.58 -4.30
CA ARG A 199 4.26 -21.28 -5.32
C ARG A 199 5.65 -20.67 -5.51
N ARG A 200 6.23 -20.10 -4.45
CA ARG A 200 7.49 -19.35 -4.49
C ARG A 200 8.65 -20.10 -5.17
N GLU A 201 8.75 -21.43 -4.99
CA GLU A 201 9.82 -22.23 -5.60
C GLU A 201 9.63 -22.41 -7.11
N ALA A 202 8.39 -22.64 -7.56
CA ALA A 202 8.07 -22.70 -8.98
C ALA A 202 8.26 -21.33 -9.63
N LEU A 203 7.82 -20.26 -8.95
CA LEU A 203 8.01 -18.89 -9.41
C LEU A 203 9.50 -18.55 -9.55
N ALA A 204 10.34 -18.93 -8.59
CA ALA A 204 11.79 -18.69 -8.65
C ALA A 204 12.44 -19.31 -9.88
N ARG A 205 11.96 -20.48 -10.33
CA ARG A 205 12.41 -21.14 -11.59
C ARG A 205 11.94 -20.35 -12.83
N ILE A 206 10.65 -19.95 -12.86
CA ILE A 206 10.08 -19.18 -13.97
C ILE A 206 10.80 -17.84 -14.14
N MET A 207 11.12 -17.16 -13.03
CA MET A 207 11.83 -15.88 -13.03
C MET A 207 13.26 -15.94 -13.57
N GLN A 208 13.82 -17.15 -13.77
CA GLN A 208 15.15 -17.33 -14.41
C GLN A 208 15.07 -17.29 -15.94
N SER A 209 13.88 -17.37 -16.53
CA SER A 209 13.69 -17.33 -17.98
C SER A 209 14.21 -16.03 -18.58
N ARG A 210 15.10 -16.12 -19.55
CA ARG A 210 15.62 -14.98 -20.32
C ARG A 210 14.52 -14.34 -21.16
N ALA A 211 13.66 -15.16 -21.78
CA ALA A 211 12.55 -14.68 -22.59
C ALA A 211 11.57 -13.82 -21.77
N LEU A 212 11.24 -14.29 -20.55
CA LEU A 212 10.37 -13.54 -19.65
C LEU A 212 11.02 -12.20 -19.20
N LEU A 213 12.33 -12.21 -18.96
CA LEU A 213 13.06 -10.99 -18.61
C LEU A 213 13.06 -9.99 -19.78
N VAL A 214 13.29 -10.45 -21.01
CA VAL A 214 13.24 -9.60 -22.21
C VAL A 214 11.83 -9.03 -22.39
N ALA A 215 10.79 -9.86 -22.29
CA ALA A 215 9.40 -9.40 -22.37
C ALA A 215 9.07 -8.35 -21.29
N ALA A 216 9.48 -8.57 -20.05
CA ALA A 216 9.31 -7.61 -18.97
C ALA A 216 10.04 -6.29 -19.25
N SER A 217 11.28 -6.37 -19.74
CA SER A 217 12.06 -5.16 -20.10
C SER A 217 11.40 -4.38 -21.24
N ILE A 218 10.81 -5.05 -22.23
CA ILE A 218 10.05 -4.41 -23.31
C ILE A 218 8.82 -3.69 -22.72
N VAL A 219 8.06 -4.32 -21.84
CA VAL A 219 6.88 -3.70 -21.19
C VAL A 219 7.30 -2.45 -20.43
N LEU A 220 8.39 -2.50 -19.65
CA LEU A 220 8.89 -1.33 -18.92
C LEU A 220 9.36 -0.22 -19.85
N MET A 221 10.05 -0.57 -20.93
CA MET A 221 10.50 0.40 -21.92
C MET A 221 9.33 1.06 -22.64
N VAL A 222 8.31 0.29 -23.04
CA VAL A 222 7.09 0.83 -23.67
C VAL A 222 6.37 1.76 -22.69
N ALA A 223 6.22 1.37 -21.43
CA ALA A 223 5.61 2.22 -20.41
C ALA A 223 6.40 3.53 -20.22
N PHE A 224 7.73 3.45 -20.13
CA PHE A 224 8.59 4.61 -19.99
C PHE A 224 8.49 5.57 -21.18
N VAL A 225 8.57 5.05 -22.41
CA VAL A 225 8.42 5.86 -23.63
C VAL A 225 7.03 6.49 -23.71
N ALA A 226 5.98 5.75 -23.37
CA ALA A 226 4.62 6.27 -23.32
C ALA A 226 4.49 7.43 -22.33
N MET A 227 5.11 7.32 -21.15
CA MET A 227 5.13 8.40 -20.14
C MET A 227 5.88 9.64 -20.66
N LEU A 228 7.01 9.47 -21.36
CA LEU A 228 7.73 10.58 -21.99
C LEU A 228 6.92 11.23 -23.12
N ALA A 229 6.13 10.45 -23.85
CA ALA A 229 5.23 10.95 -24.90
C ALA A 229 3.95 11.62 -24.35
N GLY A 230 3.81 11.73 -23.02
CA GLY A 230 2.66 12.35 -22.37
C GLY A 230 1.39 11.50 -22.38
N VAL A 231 1.52 10.18 -22.59
CA VAL A 231 0.39 9.25 -22.44
C VAL A 231 -0.03 9.27 -20.96
N PRO A 232 -1.32 9.45 -20.67
CA PRO A 232 -1.78 9.70 -19.31
C PRO A 232 -1.40 8.60 -18.34
N ASN A 233 -0.81 9.02 -17.22
CA ASN A 233 -1.02 8.32 -15.97
C ASN A 233 -2.23 8.98 -15.27
N GLU A 234 -2.59 8.51 -14.10
CA GLU A 234 -3.68 8.99 -13.25
C GLU A 234 -3.87 10.52 -13.11
N LYS A 235 -2.85 11.32 -13.47
CA LYS A 235 -2.85 12.78 -13.36
C LYS A 235 -3.53 13.50 -14.52
N VAL A 236 -3.69 12.82 -15.65
CA VAL A 236 -4.34 13.38 -16.82
C VAL A 236 -5.72 12.71 -16.93
N HIS A 237 -6.76 13.50 -16.97
CA HIS A 237 -8.13 13.01 -17.20
C HIS A 237 -8.11 12.12 -18.44
N ALA A 238 -8.50 10.88 -18.28
CA ALA A 238 -8.59 9.94 -19.38
C ALA A 238 -9.43 10.59 -20.50
N ARG A 239 -8.81 10.75 -21.66
CA ARG A 239 -9.43 11.41 -22.80
C ARG A 239 -10.30 10.46 -23.63
N THR A 240 -10.05 9.16 -23.46
CA THR A 240 -10.74 8.11 -24.23
C THR A 240 -11.21 6.97 -23.34
N ALA A 241 -12.24 6.24 -23.79
CA ALA A 241 -12.70 5.01 -23.10
C ALA A 241 -11.60 3.94 -23.02
N ILE A 242 -10.70 3.88 -24.01
CA ILE A 242 -9.56 2.95 -24.05
C ILE A 242 -8.56 3.28 -22.93
N GLU A 243 -8.27 4.55 -22.72
CA GLU A 243 -7.40 5.01 -21.64
C GLU A 243 -7.96 4.63 -20.28
N LEU A 244 -9.26 4.87 -20.05
CA LEU A 244 -9.95 4.41 -18.85
C LEU A 244 -9.87 2.89 -18.67
N MET A 245 -10.05 2.13 -19.74
CA MET A 245 -9.95 0.68 -19.68
C MET A 245 -8.54 0.19 -19.32
N LEU A 246 -7.49 0.81 -19.81
CA LEU A 246 -6.13 0.29 -19.69
C LEU A 246 -5.40 0.77 -18.42
N TRP A 247 -5.55 2.05 -18.05
CA TRP A 247 -4.70 2.68 -17.01
C TRP A 247 -5.45 3.14 -15.76
N ASP A 248 -6.77 2.97 -15.71
CA ASP A 248 -7.54 3.35 -14.52
C ASP A 248 -7.00 2.68 -13.25
N LYS A 249 -6.67 3.47 -12.24
CA LYS A 249 -6.18 2.98 -10.95
C LYS A 249 -7.31 2.46 -10.08
N SER A 250 -8.48 3.08 -10.11
CA SER A 250 -9.56 2.75 -9.20
C SER A 250 -10.06 1.33 -9.40
N SER A 251 -10.18 0.89 -10.65
CA SER A 251 -10.54 -0.48 -11.01
C SER A 251 -9.35 -1.31 -11.54
N LEU A 252 -8.13 -0.91 -11.20
CA LEU A 252 -6.89 -1.64 -11.45
C LEU A 252 -6.73 -2.05 -12.92
N GLY A 253 -6.53 -1.09 -13.83
CA GLY A 253 -6.39 -1.33 -15.27
C GLY A 253 -5.34 -2.39 -15.60
N PRO A 254 -5.56 -3.21 -16.66
CA PRO A 254 -4.68 -4.33 -17.01
C PRO A 254 -3.25 -3.90 -17.35
N ALA A 255 -3.05 -2.71 -17.93
CA ALA A 255 -1.72 -2.18 -18.19
C ALA A 255 -0.94 -1.92 -16.90
N ARG A 256 -1.63 -1.52 -15.81
CA ARG A 256 -1.03 -1.34 -14.47
C ARG A 256 -0.56 -2.67 -13.91
N ILE A 257 -1.38 -3.73 -14.01
CA ILE A 257 -1.03 -5.08 -13.55
C ILE A 257 0.20 -5.58 -14.33
N LEU A 258 0.15 -5.46 -15.66
CA LEU A 258 1.24 -5.93 -16.53
C LEU A 258 2.55 -5.19 -16.22
N HIS A 259 2.50 -3.86 -16.13
CA HIS A 259 3.66 -3.03 -15.78
C HIS A 259 4.21 -3.39 -14.38
N PHE A 260 3.34 -3.51 -13.39
CA PHE A 260 3.75 -3.89 -12.03
C PHE A 260 4.43 -5.26 -12.00
N LEU A 261 3.86 -6.27 -12.67
CA LEU A 261 4.46 -7.63 -12.71
C LEU A 261 5.79 -7.64 -13.44
N ALA A 262 5.92 -6.86 -14.53
CA ALA A 262 7.20 -6.68 -15.22
C ALA A 262 8.25 -6.02 -14.31
N LEU A 263 7.86 -4.96 -13.61
CA LEU A 263 8.73 -4.28 -12.63
C LEU A 263 9.14 -5.22 -11.49
N ALA A 264 8.19 -5.94 -10.91
CA ALA A 264 8.45 -6.89 -9.83
C ALA A 264 9.42 -8.00 -10.26
N LEU A 265 9.30 -8.50 -11.50
CA LEU A 265 10.22 -9.48 -12.07
C LEU A 265 11.64 -8.93 -12.19
N VAL A 266 11.80 -7.75 -12.81
CA VAL A 266 13.12 -7.11 -13.02
C VAL A 266 13.76 -6.79 -11.66
N VAL A 267 12.98 -6.21 -10.74
CA VAL A 267 13.44 -5.89 -9.38
C VAL A 267 13.84 -7.14 -8.61
N ALA A 268 13.07 -8.21 -8.68
CA ALA A 268 13.41 -9.46 -8.00
C ALA A 268 14.66 -10.14 -8.61
N ARG A 269 14.86 -9.99 -9.93
CA ARG A 269 16.01 -10.56 -10.63
C ARG A 269 17.31 -9.82 -10.31
N PHE A 270 17.29 -8.50 -10.32
CA PHE A 270 18.47 -7.65 -10.17
C PHE A 270 18.68 -7.11 -8.76
N GLY A 271 17.63 -6.98 -7.98
CA GLY A 271 17.69 -6.42 -6.62
C GLY A 271 18.69 -7.16 -5.72
N ARG A 272 18.80 -8.48 -5.85
CA ARG A 272 19.79 -9.28 -5.10
C ARG A 272 21.25 -8.87 -5.35
N PHE A 273 21.54 -8.28 -6.51
CA PHE A 273 22.89 -7.81 -6.85
C PHE A 273 23.11 -6.36 -6.41
N ILE A 274 22.07 -5.55 -6.40
CA ILE A 274 22.15 -4.11 -6.11
C ILE A 274 22.06 -3.83 -4.61
N LEU A 275 21.17 -4.51 -3.90
CA LEU A 275 20.91 -4.26 -2.48
C LEU A 275 22.13 -4.40 -1.55
N PRO A 276 23.09 -5.30 -1.78
CA PRO A 276 24.31 -5.38 -0.96
C PRO A 276 25.17 -4.11 -0.98
N PHE A 277 25.09 -3.29 -2.03
CA PHE A 277 25.82 -2.03 -2.12
C PHE A 277 25.19 -0.90 -1.28
N PHE A 278 23.94 -1.11 -0.80
CA PHE A 278 23.19 -0.12 -0.02
C PHE A 278 22.74 -0.69 1.33
N PRO A 279 23.67 -1.10 2.24
CA PRO A 279 23.33 -1.82 3.46
C PRO A 279 22.46 -0.99 4.43
N LEU A 280 22.64 0.32 4.48
CA LEU A 280 21.81 1.21 5.29
C LEU A 280 20.37 1.27 4.76
N CYS A 281 20.20 1.47 3.44
CA CYS A 281 18.87 1.46 2.81
C CYS A 281 18.17 0.13 3.05
N TRP A 282 18.90 -0.99 2.91
CA TRP A 282 18.38 -2.33 3.18
C TRP A 282 17.88 -2.49 4.63
N THR A 283 18.69 -2.06 5.59
CA THR A 283 18.38 -2.19 7.00
C THR A 283 17.19 -1.31 7.40
N TYR A 284 17.25 -0.03 7.05
CA TYR A 284 16.22 0.94 7.43
C TYR A 284 14.92 0.74 6.64
N GLY A 285 14.99 0.46 5.33
CA GLY A 285 13.82 0.12 4.55
C GLY A 285 13.10 -1.14 5.07
N SER A 286 13.88 -2.19 5.40
CA SER A 286 13.30 -3.40 6.02
C SER A 286 12.69 -3.13 7.40
N MET A 287 13.24 -2.20 8.17
CA MET A 287 12.70 -1.81 9.46
C MET A 287 11.36 -1.08 9.30
N LEU A 288 11.25 -0.12 8.40
CA LEU A 288 10.00 0.58 8.09
C LEU A 288 8.91 -0.39 7.61
N GLY A 289 9.22 -1.26 6.67
CA GLY A 289 8.25 -2.23 6.14
C GLY A 289 7.83 -3.31 7.13
N ARG A 290 8.67 -3.63 8.12
CA ARG A 290 8.30 -4.52 9.24
C ARG A 290 7.23 -3.91 10.14
N TYR A 291 7.28 -2.60 10.34
CA TYR A 291 6.30 -1.81 11.09
C TYR A 291 5.39 -1.03 10.14
N ALA A 292 4.93 -1.70 9.05
CA ALA A 292 4.24 -1.05 7.94
C ALA A 292 3.01 -0.22 8.37
N MET A 293 2.20 -0.71 9.32
CA MET A 293 1.00 -0.01 9.74
C MET A 293 1.30 1.35 10.41
N PRO A 294 2.08 1.43 11.49
CA PRO A 294 2.45 2.72 12.06
C PRO A 294 3.24 3.59 11.07
N THR A 295 4.11 3.02 10.24
CA THR A 295 4.85 3.76 9.20
C THR A 295 3.91 4.40 8.19
N PHE A 296 2.88 3.66 7.71
CA PHE A 296 1.87 4.19 6.79
C PHE A 296 1.06 5.31 7.43
N CYS A 297 0.50 5.07 8.63
CA CYS A 297 -0.38 6.03 9.29
C CYS A 297 0.34 7.34 9.64
N LEU A 298 1.54 7.25 10.22
CA LEU A 298 2.37 8.43 10.48
C LEU A 298 2.85 9.09 9.20
N GLY A 299 3.21 8.31 8.18
CA GLY A 299 3.56 8.85 6.86
C GLY A 299 2.42 9.65 6.23
N ALA A 300 1.18 9.13 6.29
CA ALA A 300 0.00 9.84 5.80
C ALA A 300 -0.25 11.13 6.60
N MET A 301 -0.02 11.13 7.92
CA MET A 301 -0.09 12.33 8.74
C MET A 301 0.96 13.37 8.33
N PHE A 302 2.21 12.96 8.12
CA PHE A 302 3.25 13.88 7.62
C PHE A 302 2.90 14.39 6.22
N SER A 303 2.38 13.56 5.33
CA SER A 303 1.91 14.03 4.02
C SER A 303 0.81 15.08 4.16
N ALA A 304 -0.14 14.91 5.08
CA ALA A 304 -1.18 15.89 5.35
C ALA A 304 -0.59 17.23 5.88
N LEU A 305 0.34 17.15 6.84
CA LEU A 305 1.05 18.34 7.34
C LEU A 305 1.85 19.04 6.23
N GLY A 306 2.50 18.30 5.34
CA GLY A 306 3.16 18.83 4.15
C GLY A 306 2.20 19.51 3.19
N GLN A 307 1.00 18.97 2.99
CA GLN A 307 -0.06 19.61 2.20
C GLN A 307 -0.47 20.96 2.82
N VAL A 308 -0.66 20.99 4.15
CA VAL A 308 -0.96 22.25 4.89
C VAL A 308 0.14 23.27 4.69
N ALA A 309 1.40 22.86 4.83
CA ALA A 309 2.56 23.73 4.60
C ALA A 309 2.63 24.26 3.16
N HIS A 310 2.36 23.41 2.17
CA HIS A 310 2.26 23.84 0.77
C HIS A 310 1.12 24.84 0.54
N GLY A 311 -0.02 24.64 1.20
CA GLY A 311 -1.14 25.60 1.21
C GLY A 311 -0.74 26.95 1.79
N ALA A 312 0.12 26.96 2.81
CA ALA A 312 0.66 28.16 3.44
C ALA A 312 1.81 28.81 2.62
N GLY A 313 2.15 28.28 1.44
CA GLY A 313 3.17 28.85 0.56
C GLY A 313 4.59 28.28 0.76
N LEU A 314 4.81 27.40 1.72
CA LEU A 314 6.09 26.71 1.94
C LEU A 314 6.29 25.61 0.88
N ARG A 315 6.92 25.94 -0.24
CA ARG A 315 7.07 25.05 -1.40
C ARG A 315 8.52 25.04 -1.92
N GLY A 316 8.82 24.03 -2.72
CA GLY A 316 10.09 23.90 -3.44
C GLY A 316 11.01 22.84 -2.89
N ILE A 317 12.07 22.52 -3.65
CA ILE A 317 12.91 21.36 -3.40
C ILE A 317 13.57 21.37 -2.00
N ALA A 318 13.95 22.57 -1.49
CA ALA A 318 14.55 22.68 -0.18
C ALA A 318 13.58 22.30 0.94
N PHE A 319 12.34 22.85 0.92
CA PHE A 319 11.30 22.51 1.88
C PHE A 319 10.92 21.03 1.78
N ASP A 320 10.66 20.54 0.56
CA ASP A 320 10.26 19.16 0.31
C ASP A 320 11.30 18.15 0.80
N SER A 321 12.58 18.46 0.58
CA SER A 321 13.70 17.64 1.04
C SER A 321 13.81 17.64 2.57
N LEU A 322 13.70 18.81 3.20
CA LEU A 322 13.74 18.93 4.66
C LEU A 322 12.55 18.17 5.29
N HIS A 323 11.35 18.40 4.77
CA HIS A 323 10.14 17.70 5.21
C HIS A 323 10.28 16.18 5.09
N PHE A 324 10.78 15.69 3.95
CA PHE A 324 11.04 14.25 3.73
C PHE A 324 12.04 13.69 4.75
N VAL A 325 13.18 14.37 4.95
CA VAL A 325 14.22 13.92 5.89
C VAL A 325 13.69 13.88 7.32
N VAL A 326 13.02 14.94 7.78
CA VAL A 326 12.42 14.99 9.12
C VAL A 326 11.39 13.88 9.29
N SER A 327 10.49 13.70 8.33
CA SER A 327 9.50 12.64 8.34
C SER A 327 10.15 11.24 8.40
N ALA A 328 11.16 11.00 7.55
CA ALA A 328 11.90 9.74 7.52
C ALA A 328 12.58 9.43 8.87
N ILE A 329 13.21 10.43 9.48
CA ILE A 329 13.84 10.28 10.81
C ILE A 329 12.79 9.89 11.85
N VAL A 330 11.65 10.58 11.92
CA VAL A 330 10.59 10.27 12.89
C VAL A 330 10.02 8.87 12.68
N LEU A 331 9.79 8.47 11.43
CA LEU A 331 9.32 7.12 11.07
C LEU A 331 10.34 6.05 11.51
N LEU A 332 11.63 6.29 11.29
CA LEU A 332 12.70 5.37 11.70
C LEU A 332 12.83 5.29 13.23
N LEU A 333 12.76 6.41 13.94
CA LEU A 333 12.77 6.44 15.39
C LEU A 333 11.56 5.70 15.98
N THR A 334 10.38 5.88 15.40
CA THR A 334 9.16 5.14 15.79
C THR A 334 9.34 3.64 15.59
N ALA A 335 9.84 3.22 14.43
CA ALA A 335 10.10 1.81 14.14
C ALA A 335 11.16 1.22 15.07
N ALA A 336 12.21 1.97 15.40
CA ALA A 336 13.24 1.59 16.36
C ALA A 336 12.69 1.46 17.80
N PHE A 337 11.86 2.39 18.24
CA PHE A 337 11.17 2.34 19.52
C PHE A 337 10.27 1.11 19.64
N LEU A 338 9.44 0.84 18.63
CA LEU A 338 8.56 -0.32 18.58
C LEU A 338 9.36 -1.63 18.58
N ARG A 339 10.50 -1.65 17.91
CA ARG A 339 11.45 -2.76 17.95
C ARG A 339 11.98 -2.98 19.37
N ALA A 340 12.45 -1.93 20.03
CA ALA A 340 12.98 -2.01 21.39
C ALA A 340 11.92 -2.49 22.40
N ARG A 341 10.67 -1.97 22.29
CA ARG A 341 9.54 -2.44 23.11
C ARG A 341 9.26 -3.93 22.96
N ARG A 342 9.25 -4.42 21.71
CA ARG A 342 9.06 -5.87 21.45
C ARG A 342 10.15 -6.72 22.06
N HIS A 343 11.41 -6.26 22.01
CA HIS A 343 12.52 -6.99 22.63
C HIS A 343 12.38 -7.08 24.15
N ARG A 344 12.04 -5.96 24.81
CA ARG A 344 11.81 -5.94 26.27
C ARG A 344 10.67 -6.85 26.68
N ALA A 345 9.54 -6.82 25.96
CA ALA A 345 8.40 -7.69 26.22
C ALA A 345 8.74 -9.18 26.07
N HIS A 346 9.53 -9.53 25.05
CA HIS A 346 9.95 -10.92 24.85
C HIS A 346 10.94 -11.39 25.94
N ALA A 347 11.91 -10.55 26.31
CA ALA A 347 12.85 -10.84 27.39
C ALA A 347 12.13 -11.04 28.73
N SER A 348 11.14 -10.19 29.05
CA SER A 348 10.37 -10.34 30.30
C SER A 348 9.51 -11.61 30.34
N LEU A 349 9.00 -12.07 29.19
CA LEU A 349 8.27 -13.34 29.11
C LEU A 349 9.19 -14.54 29.33
N LEU A 350 10.41 -14.54 28.78
CA LEU A 350 11.40 -15.60 28.98
C LEU A 350 11.82 -15.67 30.43
N MET A 351 12.10 -14.53 31.08
CA MET A 351 12.46 -14.49 32.50
C MET A 351 11.34 -15.01 33.41
N ARG A 352 10.08 -14.72 33.08
CA ARG A 352 8.91 -15.27 33.80
C ARG A 352 8.79 -16.78 33.64
N GLN A 353 9.04 -17.33 32.45
CA GLN A 353 9.03 -18.78 32.22
C GLN A 353 10.16 -19.46 32.98
N GLU A 354 11.39 -18.93 32.97
CA GLU A 354 12.51 -19.47 33.72
C GLU A 354 12.30 -19.40 35.26
N GLY A 355 11.66 -18.31 35.73
CA GLY A 355 11.29 -18.17 37.15
C GLY A 355 10.23 -19.19 37.61
N LEU A 356 9.27 -19.52 36.70
CA LEU A 356 8.28 -20.58 36.96
C LEU A 356 8.93 -21.97 36.98
N PHE A 357 9.88 -22.25 36.10
CA PHE A 357 10.62 -23.55 36.10
C PHE A 357 11.57 -23.73 37.30
N LYS A 358 12.03 -22.65 37.98
CA LYS A 358 12.84 -22.72 39.18
C LYS A 358 12.01 -22.82 40.45
N ALA A 359 10.71 -22.65 40.39
CA ALA A 359 9.79 -22.72 41.54
C ALA A 359 9.10 -24.10 41.67
N PHE A 360 9.37 -25.02 40.75
CA PHE A 360 9.05 -26.45 40.81
C PHE A 360 10.33 -27.28 40.95
#